data_79d4fcb01a6262017a9fc07b98ffb619
#
_entry.id   79d4fcb01a6262017a9fc07b98ffb619
#
_cell.length_a   1.000
_cell.length_b   1.000
_cell.length_c   1.000
_cell.angle_alpha   90.00
_cell.angle_beta   90.00
_cell.angle_gamma   90.00
#
_symmetry.space_group_name_H-M   'P 1'
#
loop_
_entity.id
_entity.type
_entity.pdbx_description
1 polymer ?
#
loop_
_entity_poly.entity_id
_entity_poly.type
_entity_poly.pdbx_seq_one_letter_code
_entity_poly.pdbx_strand_id
1 'polypeptide(L)'
;IKKILIVCGSIILLFAGMSIKWNQQVGILFQRLAGVDTNYPTETNIEKILIDDQIINIGESFKVKSGGSLNIKVITSGVTVSSAQLYSRIKGTEEWNSNPYQMDAMSNDKLNYERKWEDITEDQEFYVKANDDKSQPFEIQVIKQPSYTYQVERVFPSYINQKPETLEELNMDAPQGTELKWTITSSSKVKAMEVRIGEEEKLNAAISDDGKTITFSKKADKAFNYSFLWTEGQSGKDFQYVDVQNSIKVIEDTLPEIQLISPSSDGLATTKKNLNLNFKGTDDYGLGKAHLIYSVKRDEAK
;
A
#
# COMPACT_ATOMS: atom_id res chain seq x y z
N ILE A 1 -72.23 32.92 -15.34
CA ILE A 1 -72.00 31.61 -16.00
C ILE A 1 -71.27 31.82 -17.36
N LYS A 2 -71.72 32.67 -18.31
CA LYS A 2 -71.09 32.85 -19.63
C LYS A 2 -69.59 33.32 -19.55
N LYS A 3 -69.26 34.24 -18.64
CA LYS A 3 -67.88 34.71 -18.46
C LYS A 3 -66.93 33.65 -17.92
N ILE A 4 -67.42 32.78 -17.02
CA ILE A 4 -66.66 31.67 -16.47
C ILE A 4 -66.39 30.61 -17.56
N LEU A 5 -67.37 30.29 -18.40
CA LEU A 5 -67.19 29.34 -19.52
C LEU A 5 -66.19 29.86 -20.55
N ILE A 6 -66.14 31.15 -20.84
CA ILE A 6 -65.15 31.77 -21.74
C ILE A 6 -63.75 31.66 -21.16
N VAL A 7 -63.57 31.95 -19.86
CA VAL A 7 -62.28 31.85 -19.17
C VAL A 7 -61.80 30.40 -19.14
N CYS A 8 -62.68 29.44 -18.79
CA CYS A 8 -62.30 28.00 -18.80
C CYS A 8 -61.95 27.54 -20.22
N GLY A 9 -62.72 27.96 -21.25
CA GLY A 9 -62.39 27.63 -22.64
C GLY A 9 -61.05 28.20 -23.11
N SER A 10 -60.71 29.43 -22.69
CA SER A 10 -59.43 30.03 -22.99
C SER A 10 -58.24 29.30 -22.32
N ILE A 11 -58.42 28.84 -21.07
CA ILE A 11 -57.42 28.09 -20.33
C ILE A 11 -57.18 26.74 -21.00
N ILE A 12 -58.25 26.06 -21.39
CA ILE A 12 -58.16 24.75 -22.10
C ILE A 12 -57.48 24.92 -23.46
N LEU A 13 -57.75 25.98 -24.22
CA LEU A 13 -57.12 26.25 -25.50
C LEU A 13 -55.64 26.60 -25.31
N LEU A 14 -55.26 27.39 -24.30
CA LEU A 14 -53.91 27.67 -23.95
C LEU A 14 -53.14 26.39 -23.58
N PHE A 15 -53.76 25.53 -22.76
CA PHE A 15 -53.17 24.27 -22.35
C PHE A 15 -53.01 23.30 -23.53
N ALA A 16 -53.97 23.24 -24.42
CA ALA A 16 -53.89 22.44 -25.65
C ALA A 16 -52.78 22.97 -26.57
N GLY A 17 -52.61 24.28 -26.72
CA GLY A 17 -51.53 24.88 -27.48
C GLY A 17 -50.14 24.60 -26.88
N MET A 18 -50.04 24.69 -25.56
CA MET A 18 -48.79 24.31 -24.85
C MET A 18 -48.48 22.81 -25.00
N SER A 19 -49.50 21.94 -24.93
CA SER A 19 -49.33 20.49 -25.10
C SER A 19 -48.84 20.09 -26.50
N ILE A 20 -49.20 20.86 -27.54
CA ILE A 20 -48.68 20.61 -28.89
C ILE A 20 -47.20 21.04 -29.01
N LYS A 21 -46.85 22.19 -28.45
CA LYS A 21 -45.50 22.73 -28.54
C LYS A 21 -44.49 22.00 -27.62
N TRP A 22 -44.91 21.58 -26.44
CA TRP A 22 -44.10 20.93 -25.40
C TRP A 22 -44.68 19.54 -25.03
N ASN A 23 -45.04 18.72 -26.06
CA ASN A 23 -45.68 17.43 -25.83
C ASN A 23 -44.90 16.48 -24.96
N GLN A 24 -43.55 16.49 -25.07
CA GLN A 24 -42.65 15.64 -24.26
C GLN A 24 -42.67 16.09 -22.80
N GLN A 25 -42.51 17.39 -22.53
CA GLN A 25 -42.49 17.95 -21.19
C GLN A 25 -43.83 17.76 -20.46
N VAL A 26 -44.92 17.96 -21.18
CA VAL A 26 -46.27 17.74 -20.64
C VAL A 26 -46.52 16.26 -20.38
N GLY A 27 -46.04 15.37 -21.26
CA GLY A 27 -46.13 13.92 -21.06
C GLY A 27 -45.40 13.45 -19.81
N ILE A 28 -44.16 13.95 -19.60
CA ILE A 28 -43.34 13.68 -18.41
C ILE A 28 -44.01 14.22 -17.14
N LEU A 29 -44.57 15.43 -17.19
CA LEU A 29 -45.32 15.98 -16.06
C LEU A 29 -46.45 15.07 -15.61
N PHE A 30 -47.22 14.53 -16.55
CA PHE A 30 -48.30 13.58 -16.24
C PHE A 30 -47.77 12.25 -15.69
N GLN A 31 -46.68 11.73 -16.24
CA GLN A 31 -46.05 10.52 -15.72
C GLN A 31 -45.59 10.68 -14.27
N ARG A 32 -44.98 11.82 -13.94
CA ARG A 32 -44.57 12.14 -12.55
C ARG A 32 -45.75 12.35 -11.61
N LEU A 33 -46.83 12.99 -12.06
CA LEU A 33 -48.07 13.09 -11.32
C LEU A 33 -48.71 11.70 -11.06
N ALA A 34 -48.48 10.76 -11.96
CA ALA A 34 -48.88 9.38 -11.81
C ALA A 34 -47.89 8.52 -10.95
N GLY A 35 -46.85 9.15 -10.39
CA GLY A 35 -45.88 8.47 -9.55
C GLY A 35 -44.78 7.73 -10.32
N VAL A 36 -44.65 7.95 -11.63
CA VAL A 36 -43.56 7.38 -12.45
C VAL A 36 -42.35 8.32 -12.36
N ASP A 37 -41.23 7.77 -11.94
CA ASP A 37 -39.96 8.55 -11.85
C ASP A 37 -39.34 8.68 -13.25
N THR A 38 -39.63 9.79 -13.93
CA THR A 38 -39.10 10.10 -15.26
C THR A 38 -38.33 11.42 -15.23
N ASN A 39 -37.17 11.47 -15.92
CA ASN A 39 -36.39 12.68 -16.06
C ASN A 39 -36.99 13.60 -17.14
N TYR A 40 -36.84 14.92 -16.96
CA TYR A 40 -37.15 15.87 -18.04
C TYR A 40 -36.15 15.70 -19.19
N PRO A 41 -36.60 15.94 -20.46
CA PRO A 41 -35.67 15.93 -21.56
C PRO A 41 -34.65 17.04 -21.37
N THR A 42 -33.40 16.67 -21.41
CA THR A 42 -32.25 17.57 -21.33
C THR A 42 -31.73 17.90 -22.74
N GLU A 43 -31.17 19.09 -22.92
CA GLU A 43 -30.52 19.47 -24.19
C GLU A 43 -29.22 18.71 -24.40
N THR A 44 -28.56 18.39 -23.29
CA THR A 44 -27.33 17.55 -23.25
C THR A 44 -27.66 16.29 -22.46
N ASN A 45 -27.24 15.13 -22.95
CA ASN A 45 -27.42 13.86 -22.23
C ASN A 45 -26.04 13.25 -21.92
N ILE A 46 -25.85 12.81 -20.67
CA ILE A 46 -24.68 12.04 -20.26
C ILE A 46 -24.93 10.57 -20.62
N GLU A 47 -24.24 10.08 -21.67
CA GLU A 47 -24.41 8.71 -22.17
C GLU A 47 -23.63 7.69 -21.33
N LYS A 48 -22.38 8.01 -21.03
CA LYS A 48 -21.46 7.11 -20.32
C LYS A 48 -20.45 7.88 -19.48
N ILE A 49 -20.06 7.27 -18.35
CA ILE A 49 -18.94 7.71 -17.54
C ILE A 49 -17.95 6.55 -17.51
N LEU A 50 -16.68 6.87 -17.77
CA LEU A 50 -15.57 5.93 -17.73
C LEU A 50 -14.56 6.39 -16.65
N ILE A 51 -13.99 5.43 -15.96
CA ILE A 51 -12.84 5.63 -15.07
C ILE A 51 -11.71 4.76 -15.59
N ASP A 52 -10.57 5.37 -15.92
CA ASP A 52 -9.41 4.70 -16.52
C ASP A 52 -9.82 3.82 -17.70
N ASP A 53 -10.63 4.38 -18.61
CA ASP A 53 -11.19 3.77 -19.82
C ASP A 53 -12.16 2.59 -19.57
N GLN A 54 -12.56 2.33 -18.32
CA GLN A 54 -13.56 1.32 -17.96
C GLN A 54 -14.91 1.99 -17.71
N ILE A 55 -15.98 1.47 -18.33
CA ILE A 55 -17.34 1.97 -18.05
C ILE A 55 -17.71 1.61 -16.62
N ILE A 56 -18.14 2.60 -15.85
CA ILE A 56 -18.67 2.38 -14.50
C ILE A 56 -20.19 2.33 -14.54
N ASN A 57 -20.77 1.31 -13.89
CA ASN A 57 -22.20 1.16 -13.76
C ASN A 57 -22.70 1.74 -12.43
N ILE A 58 -23.97 2.16 -12.41
CA ILE A 58 -24.61 2.68 -11.19
C ILE A 58 -24.63 1.58 -10.13
N GLY A 59 -24.19 1.91 -8.91
CA GLY A 59 -24.12 0.99 -7.78
C GLY A 59 -22.82 0.17 -7.70
N GLU A 60 -21.92 0.31 -8.66
CA GLU A 60 -20.57 -0.26 -8.59
C GLU A 60 -19.60 0.76 -7.95
N SER A 61 -18.66 0.26 -7.12
CA SER A 61 -17.57 1.07 -6.59
C SER A 61 -16.29 0.83 -7.39
N PHE A 62 -15.62 1.91 -7.80
CA PHE A 62 -14.31 1.83 -8.42
C PHE A 62 -13.23 1.87 -7.33
N LYS A 63 -12.26 0.96 -7.41
CA LYS A 63 -11.21 0.85 -6.40
C LYS A 63 -9.94 1.55 -6.86
N VAL A 64 -9.40 2.39 -5.99
CA VAL A 64 -8.15 3.14 -6.21
C VAL A 64 -7.20 2.94 -5.04
N LYS A 65 -5.90 2.94 -5.31
CA LYS A 65 -4.88 2.97 -4.26
C LYS A 65 -4.88 4.34 -3.56
N SER A 66 -4.70 4.36 -2.23
CA SER A 66 -4.57 5.62 -1.47
C SER A 66 -3.46 6.51 -2.03
N GLY A 67 -3.77 7.80 -2.24
CA GLY A 67 -2.89 8.75 -2.93
C GLY A 67 -2.77 8.52 -4.43
N GLY A 68 -3.60 7.64 -5.00
CA GLY A 68 -3.65 7.40 -6.44
C GLY A 68 -4.42 8.46 -7.20
N SER A 69 -4.40 8.34 -8.51
CA SER A 69 -5.14 9.21 -9.43
C SER A 69 -6.04 8.37 -10.32
N LEU A 70 -7.14 8.98 -10.77
CA LEU A 70 -8.10 8.40 -11.70
C LEU A 70 -8.29 9.36 -12.89
N ASN A 71 -8.46 8.81 -14.08
CA ASN A 71 -8.88 9.59 -15.24
C ASN A 71 -10.37 9.37 -15.48
N ILE A 72 -11.18 10.41 -15.23
CA ILE A 72 -12.63 10.36 -15.40
C ILE A 72 -12.97 10.95 -16.75
N LYS A 73 -13.62 10.17 -17.62
CA LYS A 73 -14.11 10.59 -18.92
C LYS A 73 -15.63 10.52 -18.96
N VAL A 74 -16.23 11.51 -19.57
CA VAL A 74 -17.68 11.63 -19.74
C VAL A 74 -17.99 11.76 -21.21
N ILE A 75 -18.85 10.90 -21.71
CA ILE A 75 -19.36 10.94 -23.07
C ILE A 75 -20.77 11.50 -23.04
N THR A 76 -21.01 12.56 -23.80
CA THR A 76 -22.32 13.22 -23.88
C THR A 76 -22.86 13.18 -25.31
N SER A 77 -24.14 13.46 -25.44
CA SER A 77 -24.82 13.70 -26.71
C SER A 77 -25.70 14.95 -26.63
N GLY A 78 -26.12 15.47 -27.76
CA GLY A 78 -26.94 16.69 -27.83
C GLY A 78 -26.13 17.98 -27.97
N VAL A 79 -26.48 19.01 -27.19
CA VAL A 79 -25.82 20.31 -27.24
C VAL A 79 -24.44 20.26 -26.58
N THR A 80 -23.43 20.75 -27.30
CA THR A 80 -22.06 20.84 -26.77
C THR A 80 -21.91 21.99 -25.78
N VAL A 81 -21.21 21.76 -24.68
CA VAL A 81 -20.85 22.78 -23.69
C VAL A 81 -19.34 22.98 -23.67
N SER A 82 -18.88 24.07 -23.11
CA SER A 82 -17.45 24.39 -23.02
C SER A 82 -16.70 23.48 -22.05
N SER A 83 -17.38 23.04 -20.98
CA SER A 83 -16.82 22.14 -19.96
C SER A 83 -17.95 21.41 -19.22
N ALA A 84 -17.67 20.22 -18.74
CA ALA A 84 -18.47 19.55 -17.73
C ALA A 84 -17.89 19.82 -16.32
N GLN A 85 -18.66 19.55 -15.29
CA GLN A 85 -18.27 19.76 -13.90
C GLN A 85 -18.37 18.47 -13.10
N LEU A 86 -17.31 18.11 -12.39
CA LEU A 86 -17.27 16.99 -11.47
C LEU A 86 -17.41 17.49 -10.04
N TYR A 87 -18.46 17.05 -9.38
CA TYR A 87 -18.73 17.29 -7.98
C TYR A 87 -18.33 16.08 -7.17
N SER A 88 -17.63 16.27 -6.07
CA SER A 88 -17.23 15.20 -5.17
C SER A 88 -17.56 15.48 -3.73
N ARG A 89 -17.64 14.43 -2.91
CA ARG A 89 -17.69 14.52 -1.46
C ARG A 89 -17.04 13.30 -0.84
N ILE A 90 -16.54 13.41 0.38
CA ILE A 90 -16.10 12.27 1.17
C ILE A 90 -17.34 11.41 1.47
N LYS A 91 -17.23 10.10 1.26
CA LYS A 91 -18.35 9.18 1.50
C LYS A 91 -18.83 9.28 2.95
N GLY A 92 -20.15 9.46 3.11
CA GLY A 92 -20.78 9.64 4.42
C GLY A 92 -20.91 11.07 4.88
N THR A 93 -20.42 12.06 4.13
CA THR A 93 -20.71 13.49 4.36
C THR A 93 -21.93 13.94 3.57
N GLU A 94 -22.66 14.94 4.06
CA GLU A 94 -23.86 15.43 3.37
C GLU A 94 -23.56 16.43 2.27
N GLU A 95 -22.50 17.24 2.45
CA GLU A 95 -22.19 18.37 1.56
C GLU A 95 -21.29 17.97 0.40
N TRP A 96 -21.68 18.36 -0.80
CA TRP A 96 -20.86 18.30 -1.99
C TRP A 96 -19.88 19.48 -2.02
N ASN A 97 -18.73 19.30 -2.65
CA ASN A 97 -17.76 20.40 -2.75
C ASN A 97 -18.38 21.61 -3.45
N SER A 98 -18.22 22.80 -2.85
CA SER A 98 -18.75 24.07 -3.37
C SER A 98 -18.00 24.57 -4.61
N ASN A 99 -16.79 24.06 -4.86
CA ASN A 99 -15.96 24.39 -6.02
C ASN A 99 -15.70 23.13 -6.84
N PRO A 100 -16.57 22.78 -7.80
CA PRO A 100 -16.44 21.55 -8.57
C PRO A 100 -15.21 21.59 -9.48
N TYR A 101 -14.66 20.41 -9.73
CA TYR A 101 -13.57 20.26 -10.71
C TYR A 101 -14.09 20.47 -12.12
N GLN A 102 -13.46 21.36 -12.88
CA GLN A 102 -13.78 21.55 -14.30
C GLN A 102 -13.19 20.37 -15.10
N MET A 103 -13.99 19.83 -16.00
CA MET A 103 -13.58 18.78 -16.93
C MET A 103 -13.39 19.42 -18.31
N ASP A 104 -12.23 19.19 -18.89
CA ASP A 104 -11.87 19.80 -20.17
C ASP A 104 -12.45 19.00 -21.33
N ALA A 105 -12.92 19.70 -22.37
CA ALA A 105 -13.36 19.05 -23.59
C ALA A 105 -12.15 18.43 -24.31
N MET A 106 -12.28 17.21 -24.77
CA MET A 106 -11.23 16.56 -25.55
C MET A 106 -11.03 17.28 -26.90
N SER A 107 -9.78 17.50 -27.29
CA SER A 107 -9.39 18.38 -28.40
C SER A 107 -10.03 18.05 -29.76
N ASN A 108 -10.43 16.81 -29.99
CA ASN A 108 -11.02 16.34 -31.26
C ASN A 108 -12.52 16.06 -31.18
N ASP A 109 -13.13 16.12 -29.98
CA ASP A 109 -14.53 15.79 -29.78
C ASP A 109 -15.12 16.62 -28.64
N LYS A 110 -15.91 17.62 -29.00
CA LYS A 110 -16.56 18.55 -28.06
C LYS A 110 -17.72 17.91 -27.26
N LEU A 111 -17.99 16.63 -27.46
CA LEU A 111 -18.98 15.85 -26.73
C LEU A 111 -18.34 14.95 -25.66
N ASN A 112 -17.01 14.87 -25.62
CA ASN A 112 -16.26 14.11 -24.66
C ASN A 112 -15.46 15.03 -23.75
N TYR A 113 -15.57 14.81 -22.44
CA TYR A 113 -14.88 15.59 -21.41
C TYR A 113 -14.04 14.66 -20.58
N GLU A 114 -12.87 15.15 -20.14
CA GLU A 114 -11.99 14.39 -19.26
C GLU A 114 -11.43 15.23 -18.12
N ARG A 115 -11.13 14.54 -17.03
CA ARG A 115 -10.45 15.10 -15.87
C ARG A 115 -9.60 14.06 -15.19
N LYS A 116 -8.33 14.39 -14.97
CA LYS A 116 -7.48 13.65 -14.05
C LYS A 116 -7.78 14.12 -12.63
N TRP A 117 -8.21 13.20 -11.77
CA TRP A 117 -8.45 13.44 -10.36
C TRP A 117 -7.31 12.79 -9.59
N GLU A 118 -6.51 13.61 -8.90
CA GLU A 118 -5.27 13.21 -8.24
C GLU A 118 -5.44 13.21 -6.71
N ASP A 119 -4.53 12.50 -6.04
CA ASP A 119 -4.36 12.49 -4.58
C ASP A 119 -5.64 12.07 -3.81
N ILE A 120 -6.25 10.97 -4.25
CA ILE A 120 -7.45 10.43 -3.63
C ILE A 120 -7.03 9.58 -2.41
N THR A 121 -7.27 10.10 -1.20
CA THR A 121 -6.83 9.49 0.07
C THR A 121 -7.93 8.89 0.92
N GLU A 122 -9.20 9.23 0.62
CA GLU A 122 -10.38 8.77 1.33
C GLU A 122 -11.47 8.33 0.36
N ASP A 123 -12.38 7.47 0.84
CA ASP A 123 -13.54 7.04 0.05
C ASP A 123 -14.36 8.25 -0.38
N GLN A 124 -14.68 8.31 -1.67
CA GLN A 124 -15.36 9.44 -2.29
C GLN A 124 -16.66 9.00 -2.96
N GLU A 125 -17.60 9.92 -3.02
CA GLU A 125 -18.71 9.87 -3.96
C GLU A 125 -18.56 11.04 -4.93
N PHE A 126 -18.91 10.82 -6.20
CA PHE A 126 -18.89 11.88 -7.19
C PHE A 126 -20.05 11.76 -8.17
N TYR A 127 -20.43 12.88 -8.75
CA TYR A 127 -21.30 12.94 -9.92
C TYR A 127 -20.78 13.95 -10.90
N VAL A 128 -21.21 13.83 -12.14
CA VAL A 128 -20.88 14.79 -13.20
C VAL A 128 -22.13 15.56 -13.58
N LYS A 129 -21.94 16.86 -13.85
CA LYS A 129 -22.95 17.74 -14.42
C LYS A 129 -22.43 18.27 -15.75
N ALA A 130 -23.23 18.10 -16.81
CA ALA A 130 -22.97 18.63 -18.15
C ALA A 130 -24.19 19.41 -18.62
N ASN A 131 -24.08 20.75 -18.68
CA ASN A 131 -25.19 21.65 -18.96
C ASN A 131 -26.36 21.46 -18.00
N ASP A 132 -27.49 20.98 -18.50
CA ASP A 132 -28.73 20.72 -17.77
C ASP A 132 -28.89 19.27 -17.28
N ASP A 133 -27.97 18.36 -17.70
CA ASP A 133 -27.99 16.98 -17.25
C ASP A 133 -27.02 16.72 -16.08
N LYS A 134 -27.39 15.77 -15.24
CA LYS A 134 -26.65 15.35 -14.05
C LYS A 134 -26.67 13.83 -13.92
N SER A 135 -25.49 13.24 -13.78
CA SER A 135 -25.39 11.80 -13.52
C SER A 135 -25.87 11.40 -12.13
N GLN A 136 -26.18 10.11 -11.95
CA GLN A 136 -26.27 9.53 -10.62
C GLN A 136 -24.90 9.57 -9.93
N PRO A 137 -24.85 9.53 -8.59
CA PRO A 137 -23.59 9.42 -7.86
C PRO A 137 -22.90 8.07 -8.10
N PHE A 138 -21.59 8.10 -8.21
CA PHE A 138 -20.70 6.95 -8.28
C PHE A 138 -19.79 6.91 -7.08
N GLU A 139 -19.37 5.72 -6.67
CA GLU A 139 -18.51 5.51 -5.51
C GLU A 139 -17.07 5.19 -5.92
N ILE A 140 -16.11 5.80 -5.21
CA ILE A 140 -14.70 5.45 -5.25
C ILE A 140 -14.31 4.92 -3.88
N GLN A 141 -13.80 3.68 -3.84
CA GLN A 141 -13.26 3.05 -2.65
C GLN A 141 -11.74 3.16 -2.64
N VAL A 142 -11.19 3.75 -1.59
CA VAL A 142 -9.73 3.88 -1.43
C VAL A 142 -9.17 2.68 -0.68
N ILE A 143 -8.25 1.99 -1.31
CA ILE A 143 -7.54 0.87 -0.72
C ILE A 143 -6.26 1.41 -0.07
N LYS A 144 -6.23 1.38 1.25
CA LYS A 144 -5.08 1.85 2.05
C LYS A 144 -4.08 0.71 2.25
N GLN A 145 -2.81 1.07 2.46
CA GLN A 145 -1.79 0.13 2.90
C GLN A 145 -2.22 -0.50 4.24
N PRO A 146 -2.11 -1.82 4.40
CA PRO A 146 -2.35 -2.45 5.69
C PRO A 146 -1.41 -1.90 6.76
N SER A 147 -1.92 -1.61 7.95
CA SER A 147 -1.08 -1.43 9.12
C SER A 147 -0.59 -2.80 9.60
N TYR A 148 0.57 -2.85 10.24
CA TYR A 148 1.14 -4.09 10.72
C TYR A 148 1.93 -3.90 12.02
N THR A 149 2.03 -4.99 12.78
CA THR A 149 2.96 -5.15 13.90
C THR A 149 3.99 -6.21 13.52
N TYR A 150 5.14 -6.18 14.17
CA TYR A 150 6.23 -7.09 13.85
C TYR A 150 6.97 -7.54 15.11
N GLN A 151 7.54 -8.74 15.00
CA GLN A 151 8.46 -9.31 15.97
C GLN A 151 9.63 -9.94 15.20
N VAL A 152 10.83 -9.76 15.72
CA VAL A 152 12.05 -10.33 15.15
C VAL A 152 12.74 -11.17 16.20
N GLU A 153 12.79 -12.48 15.98
CA GLU A 153 13.54 -13.40 16.83
C GLU A 153 15.01 -13.44 16.33
N ARG A 154 15.95 -13.15 17.22
CA ARG A 154 17.39 -13.30 17.01
C ARG A 154 17.83 -14.64 17.58
N VAL A 155 18.26 -15.57 16.73
CA VAL A 155 18.83 -16.86 17.11
C VAL A 155 20.35 -16.77 16.93
N PHE A 156 21.05 -16.66 18.04
CA PHE A 156 22.49 -16.48 18.03
C PHE A 156 23.25 -17.74 17.61
N PRO A 157 24.43 -17.63 17.01
CA PRO A 157 25.32 -18.75 16.78
C PRO A 157 25.66 -19.48 18.09
N SER A 158 25.86 -20.78 18.04
CA SER A 158 26.06 -21.62 19.22
C SER A 158 27.27 -21.24 20.07
N TYR A 159 28.29 -20.62 19.47
CA TYR A 159 29.50 -20.19 20.17
C TYR A 159 29.26 -18.99 21.10
N ILE A 160 28.25 -18.15 20.80
CA ILE A 160 27.88 -16.99 21.64
C ILE A 160 27.25 -17.44 22.97
N ASN A 161 26.69 -18.65 23.03
CA ASN A 161 26.05 -19.21 24.22
C ASN A 161 24.96 -18.33 24.83
N GLN A 162 24.21 -17.57 24.00
CA GLN A 162 23.08 -16.78 24.38
C GLN A 162 21.78 -17.46 23.93
N LYS A 163 20.70 -17.24 24.70
CA LYS A 163 19.36 -17.73 24.34
C LYS A 163 18.77 -16.83 23.25
N PRO A 164 17.93 -17.38 22.38
CA PRO A 164 17.17 -16.56 21.44
C PRO A 164 16.39 -15.48 22.17
N GLU A 165 16.29 -14.30 21.55
CA GLU A 165 15.51 -13.17 22.06
C GLU A 165 14.62 -12.61 20.97
N THR A 166 13.49 -12.03 21.36
CA THR A 166 12.51 -11.42 20.44
C THR A 166 12.47 -9.92 20.67
N LEU A 167 12.55 -9.16 19.60
CA LEU A 167 12.53 -7.71 19.59
C LEU A 167 11.36 -7.21 18.75
N GLU A 168 10.84 -6.04 19.08
CA GLU A 168 9.84 -5.31 18.31
C GLU A 168 10.49 -4.13 17.56
N GLU A 169 11.60 -4.43 16.89
CA GLU A 169 12.40 -3.46 16.14
C GLU A 169 12.76 -4.03 14.76
N LEU A 170 12.69 -3.18 13.74
CA LEU A 170 13.11 -3.54 12.38
C LEU A 170 14.56 -3.16 12.08
N ASN A 171 15.08 -2.14 12.80
CA ASN A 171 16.47 -1.71 12.70
C ASN A 171 17.21 -2.19 13.94
N MET A 172 18.26 -2.98 13.76
CA MET A 172 18.99 -3.55 14.88
C MET A 172 20.44 -3.90 14.53
N ASP A 173 21.22 -4.11 15.57
CA ASP A 173 22.54 -4.69 15.48
C ASP A 173 22.45 -6.20 15.78
N ALA A 174 23.20 -7.02 15.05
CA ALA A 174 23.23 -8.47 15.28
C ALA A 174 24.68 -8.99 15.15
N PRO A 175 25.12 -9.89 16.07
CA PRO A 175 26.39 -10.59 15.90
C PRO A 175 26.42 -11.37 14.58
N GLN A 176 27.60 -11.44 13.96
CA GLN A 176 27.77 -12.17 12.71
C GLN A 176 27.31 -13.63 12.82
N GLY A 177 26.56 -14.07 11.82
CA GLY A 177 26.01 -15.42 11.79
C GLY A 177 24.71 -15.63 12.56
N THR A 178 24.15 -14.56 13.18
CA THR A 178 22.82 -14.63 13.81
C THR A 178 21.73 -14.89 12.77
N GLU A 179 20.84 -15.84 13.04
CA GLU A 179 19.64 -16.03 12.24
C GLU A 179 18.54 -15.11 12.75
N LEU A 180 18.05 -14.26 11.86
CA LEU A 180 16.95 -13.34 12.12
C LEU A 180 15.66 -13.92 11.54
N LYS A 181 14.60 -14.01 12.34
CA LYS A 181 13.29 -14.51 11.92
C LYS A 181 12.22 -13.45 12.17
N TRP A 182 11.64 -12.94 11.12
CA TRP A 182 10.57 -11.95 11.18
C TRP A 182 9.21 -12.64 11.22
N THR A 183 8.36 -12.18 12.12
CA THR A 183 6.93 -12.48 12.15
C THR A 183 6.18 -11.16 12.11
N ILE A 184 5.43 -10.94 11.05
CA ILE A 184 4.69 -9.71 10.81
C ILE A 184 3.20 -10.04 10.80
N THR A 185 2.42 -9.29 11.57
CA THR A 185 0.96 -9.44 11.64
C THR A 185 0.30 -8.22 11.00
N SER A 186 -0.40 -8.44 9.90
CA SER A 186 -1.10 -7.41 9.15
C SER A 186 -2.54 -7.20 9.64
N SER A 187 -3.01 -5.96 9.66
CA SER A 187 -4.41 -5.62 9.98
C SER A 187 -5.39 -6.14 8.95
N SER A 188 -4.93 -6.37 7.72
CA SER A 188 -5.76 -6.81 6.61
C SER A 188 -5.06 -7.87 5.76
N LYS A 189 -5.81 -8.55 4.90
CA LYS A 189 -5.30 -9.64 4.06
C LYS A 189 -4.24 -9.14 3.09
N VAL A 190 -3.08 -9.80 3.11
CA VAL A 190 -1.96 -9.62 2.19
C VAL A 190 -1.91 -10.81 1.24
N LYS A 191 -1.77 -10.56 -0.05
CA LYS A 191 -1.65 -11.60 -1.08
C LYS A 191 -0.22 -12.06 -1.28
N ALA A 192 0.74 -11.13 -1.23
CA ALA A 192 2.16 -11.41 -1.37
C ALA A 192 2.99 -10.35 -0.64
N MET A 193 4.16 -10.73 -0.16
CA MET A 193 5.18 -9.82 0.32
C MET A 193 6.55 -10.23 -0.21
N GLU A 194 7.19 -9.34 -0.96
CA GLU A 194 8.58 -9.44 -1.40
C GLU A 194 9.45 -8.63 -0.45
N VAL A 195 10.46 -9.26 0.13
CA VAL A 195 11.49 -8.58 0.93
C VAL A 195 12.66 -8.28 0.00
N ARG A 196 12.92 -6.99 -0.22
CA ARG A 196 14.04 -6.50 -1.03
C ARG A 196 15.23 -6.24 -0.15
N ILE A 197 16.36 -6.87 -0.44
CA ILE A 197 17.59 -6.77 0.35
C ILE A 197 18.68 -6.17 -0.53
N GLY A 198 19.13 -4.96 -0.15
CA GLY A 198 20.05 -4.19 -1.01
C GLY A 198 19.41 -3.93 -2.38
N GLU A 199 20.22 -4.02 -3.43
CA GLU A 199 19.78 -3.74 -4.82
C GLU A 199 19.40 -4.99 -5.60
N GLU A 200 19.93 -6.16 -5.24
CA GLU A 200 19.85 -7.37 -6.09
C GLU A 200 19.06 -8.53 -5.47
N GLU A 201 19.08 -8.68 -4.14
CA GLU A 201 18.50 -9.86 -3.48
C GLU A 201 17.02 -9.63 -3.15
N LYS A 202 16.20 -10.64 -3.46
CA LYS A 202 14.77 -10.67 -3.17
C LYS A 202 14.39 -11.98 -2.51
N LEU A 203 13.59 -11.89 -1.45
CA LEU A 203 13.00 -13.04 -0.78
C LEU A 203 11.47 -12.90 -0.82
N ASN A 204 10.79 -14.01 -1.13
CA ASN A 204 9.35 -14.08 -0.97
C ASN A 204 9.04 -14.57 0.45
N ALA A 205 8.28 -13.79 1.20
CA ALA A 205 7.83 -14.18 2.53
C ALA A 205 6.74 -15.25 2.45
N ALA A 206 6.73 -16.16 3.42
CA ALA A 206 5.63 -17.11 3.60
C ALA A 206 4.44 -16.38 4.23
N ILE A 207 3.23 -16.67 3.74
CA ILE A 207 1.98 -16.07 4.19
C ILE A 207 1.05 -17.16 4.68
N SER A 208 0.44 -16.93 5.84
CA SER A 208 -0.57 -17.84 6.41
C SER A 208 -1.83 -17.90 5.55
N ASP A 209 -2.65 -18.94 5.73
CA ASP A 209 -3.87 -19.17 4.95
C ASP A 209 -4.90 -18.04 5.09
N ASP A 210 -4.93 -17.36 6.24
CA ASP A 210 -5.77 -16.18 6.47
C ASP A 210 -5.23 -14.90 5.82
N GLY A 211 -3.99 -14.96 5.31
CA GLY A 211 -3.31 -13.84 4.68
C GLY A 211 -2.84 -12.74 5.62
N LYS A 212 -2.81 -12.99 6.93
CA LYS A 212 -2.50 -11.94 7.92
C LYS A 212 -1.16 -12.11 8.60
N THR A 213 -0.66 -13.33 8.73
CA THR A 213 0.66 -13.59 9.32
C THR A 213 1.66 -13.85 8.22
N ILE A 214 2.74 -13.10 8.22
CA ILE A 214 3.80 -13.15 7.22
C ILE A 214 5.11 -13.48 7.93
N THR A 215 5.86 -14.46 7.41
CA THR A 215 7.12 -14.89 8.01
C THR A 215 8.22 -15.02 6.97
N PHE A 216 9.42 -14.67 7.35
CA PHE A 216 10.65 -14.94 6.60
C PHE A 216 11.84 -14.96 7.54
N SER A 217 12.96 -15.49 7.07
CA SER A 217 14.22 -15.50 7.83
C SER A 217 15.40 -15.15 6.94
N LYS A 218 16.43 -14.58 7.56
CA LYS A 218 17.71 -14.30 6.92
C LYS A 218 18.84 -14.35 7.93
N LYS A 219 19.97 -14.90 7.52
CA LYS A 219 21.18 -14.92 8.31
C LYS A 219 21.94 -13.61 8.15
N ALA A 220 22.39 -13.05 9.27
CA ALA A 220 23.14 -11.80 9.35
C ALA A 220 24.65 -12.07 9.20
N ASP A 221 25.10 -12.44 7.99
CA ASP A 221 26.53 -12.65 7.70
C ASP A 221 27.26 -11.36 7.36
N LYS A 222 26.55 -10.37 6.80
CA LYS A 222 27.01 -9.02 6.47
C LYS A 222 25.89 -8.02 6.72
N ALA A 223 26.24 -6.76 7.00
CA ALA A 223 25.28 -5.67 7.12
C ALA A 223 24.46 -5.52 5.83
N PHE A 224 23.16 -5.29 5.96
CA PHE A 224 22.26 -5.11 4.83
C PHE A 224 21.10 -4.16 5.15
N ASN A 225 20.64 -3.49 4.10
CA ASN A 225 19.39 -2.75 4.13
C ASN A 225 18.28 -3.60 3.50
N TYR A 226 17.04 -3.41 3.96
CA TYR A 226 15.91 -4.14 3.41
C TYR A 226 14.63 -3.30 3.47
N SER A 227 13.68 -3.63 2.60
CA SER A 227 12.36 -3.03 2.56
C SER A 227 11.32 -4.07 2.15
N PHE A 228 10.05 -3.77 2.44
CA PHE A 228 8.93 -4.65 2.09
C PHE A 228 8.17 -4.09 0.90
N LEU A 229 7.90 -4.93 -0.08
CA LEU A 229 6.93 -4.68 -1.14
C LEU A 229 5.69 -5.53 -0.88
N TRP A 230 4.63 -4.89 -0.46
CA TRP A 230 3.35 -5.51 -0.15
C TRP A 230 2.45 -5.58 -1.37
N THR A 231 1.78 -6.71 -1.56
CA THR A 231 0.63 -6.82 -2.48
C THR A 231 -0.61 -7.08 -1.63
N GLU A 232 -1.55 -6.15 -1.63
CA GLU A 232 -2.79 -6.31 -0.86
C GLU A 232 -3.67 -7.41 -1.46
N GLY A 233 -4.52 -8.03 -0.62
CA GLY A 233 -5.34 -9.18 -1.00
C GLY A 233 -6.84 -8.97 -0.87
N GLN A 234 -7.33 -7.73 -0.67
CA GLN A 234 -8.74 -7.45 -0.43
C GLN A 234 -9.47 -6.89 -1.65
N SER A 235 -8.81 -6.02 -2.42
CA SER A 235 -9.47 -5.31 -3.51
C SER A 235 -9.67 -6.15 -4.77
N GLY A 236 -8.87 -7.18 -4.96
CA GLY A 236 -8.76 -7.93 -6.22
C GLY A 236 -8.02 -7.16 -7.33
N LYS A 237 -7.46 -5.99 -7.03
CA LYS A 237 -6.66 -5.17 -7.96
C LYS A 237 -5.15 -5.36 -7.78
N ASP A 238 -4.74 -6.08 -6.72
CA ASP A 238 -3.34 -6.38 -6.41
C ASP A 238 -2.47 -5.11 -6.26
N PHE A 239 -2.99 -4.09 -5.59
CA PHE A 239 -2.24 -2.87 -5.34
C PHE A 239 -0.98 -3.14 -4.53
N GLN A 240 0.12 -2.51 -4.95
CA GLN A 240 1.42 -2.67 -4.32
C GLN A 240 1.81 -1.43 -3.52
N TYR A 241 2.43 -1.66 -2.36
CA TYR A 241 2.93 -0.63 -1.45
C TYR A 241 4.37 -0.95 -1.08
N VAL A 242 5.22 0.06 -1.09
CA VAL A 242 6.63 -0.07 -0.68
C VAL A 242 6.80 0.65 0.65
N ASP A 243 7.35 -0.07 1.63
CA ASP A 243 7.68 0.51 2.93
C ASP A 243 9.02 1.25 2.93
N VAL A 244 9.26 1.97 4.01
CA VAL A 244 10.54 2.60 4.28
C VAL A 244 11.66 1.55 4.36
N GLN A 245 12.87 1.96 4.07
CA GLN A 245 14.04 1.11 4.17
C GLN A 245 14.45 0.93 5.63
N ASN A 246 14.74 -0.31 6.00
CA ASN A 246 15.26 -0.72 7.30
C ASN A 246 16.71 -1.21 7.14
N SER A 247 17.44 -1.35 8.26
CA SER A 247 18.84 -1.76 8.25
C SER A 247 19.17 -2.75 9.36
N ILE A 248 19.99 -3.71 9.02
CA ILE A 248 20.66 -4.62 9.98
C ILE A 248 22.15 -4.31 9.91
N LYS A 249 22.73 -3.93 11.06
CA LYS A 249 24.17 -3.82 11.23
C LYS A 249 24.70 -5.14 11.76
N VAL A 250 25.82 -5.59 11.23
CA VAL A 250 26.47 -6.81 11.69
C VAL A 250 27.68 -6.45 12.52
N ILE A 251 27.73 -7.01 13.73
CA ILE A 251 28.89 -6.93 14.61
C ILE A 251 29.76 -8.14 14.25
N GLU A 252 30.91 -7.88 13.67
CA GLU A 252 31.87 -8.91 13.30
C GLU A 252 32.47 -9.56 14.56
N ASP A 253 32.65 -10.89 14.51
CA ASP A 253 33.31 -11.65 15.56
C ASP A 253 34.81 -11.47 15.43
N THR A 254 35.46 -11.10 16.52
CA THR A 254 36.91 -10.92 16.58
C THR A 254 37.61 -12.23 17.00
N LEU A 255 38.78 -12.50 16.47
CA LEU A 255 39.55 -13.68 16.87
C LEU A 255 40.02 -13.56 18.31
N PRO A 256 39.97 -14.67 19.10
CA PRO A 256 40.48 -14.65 20.46
C PRO A 256 41.99 -14.31 20.51
N GLU A 257 42.34 -13.46 21.45
CA GLU A 257 43.73 -13.13 21.73
C GLU A 257 44.25 -13.96 22.88
N ILE A 258 45.44 -14.55 22.72
CA ILE A 258 46.11 -15.30 23.76
C ILE A 258 47.51 -14.69 23.99
N GLN A 259 47.80 -14.35 25.26
CA GLN A 259 49.05 -13.85 25.69
C GLN A 259 49.70 -14.80 26.70
N LEU A 260 50.94 -15.25 26.43
CA LEU A 260 51.75 -15.97 27.40
C LEU A 260 52.34 -14.96 28.41
N ILE A 261 51.93 -15.11 29.69
CA ILE A 261 52.39 -14.23 30.75
C ILE A 261 53.67 -14.78 31.39
N SER A 262 53.77 -16.10 31.56
CA SER A 262 54.93 -16.74 32.14
C SER A 262 55.15 -18.13 31.49
N PRO A 263 56.40 -18.47 31.12
CA PRO A 263 57.58 -17.62 31.13
C PRO A 263 57.54 -16.51 30.09
N SER A 264 58.03 -15.32 30.42
CA SER A 264 58.07 -14.14 29.55
C SER A 264 59.26 -14.13 28.56
N SER A 265 60.18 -15.06 28.71
CA SER A 265 61.37 -15.20 27.87
C SER A 265 61.89 -16.63 27.87
N ASP A 266 62.74 -16.96 26.91
CA ASP A 266 63.43 -18.21 26.85
C ASP A 266 64.22 -18.51 28.14
N GLY A 267 64.16 -19.73 28.62
CA GLY A 267 64.78 -20.12 29.84
C GLY A 267 65.38 -21.51 29.79
N LEU A 268 66.38 -21.76 30.62
CA LEU A 268 67.00 -23.07 30.80
C LEU A 268 66.16 -23.90 31.78
N ALA A 269 65.88 -25.12 31.38
CA ALA A 269 65.16 -26.09 32.22
C ALA A 269 65.88 -27.46 32.22
N THR A 270 65.92 -28.09 33.39
CA THR A 270 66.39 -29.45 33.49
C THR A 270 65.25 -30.43 33.13
N THR A 271 65.60 -31.65 32.74
CA THR A 271 64.63 -32.66 32.37
C THR A 271 63.65 -33.05 33.47
N LYS A 272 63.92 -32.66 34.72
CA LYS A 272 63.05 -32.91 35.90
C LYS A 272 62.26 -31.64 36.37
N LYS A 273 62.43 -30.51 35.68
CA LYS A 273 61.76 -29.29 36.09
C LYS A 273 60.34 -29.24 35.55
N ASN A 274 59.37 -28.99 36.46
CA ASN A 274 57.99 -28.68 36.07
C ASN A 274 57.99 -27.23 35.52
N LEU A 275 57.47 -27.07 34.30
CA LEU A 275 57.30 -25.76 33.69
C LEU A 275 55.85 -25.27 33.93
N ASN A 276 55.73 -24.21 34.73
CA ASN A 276 54.43 -23.57 34.94
C ASN A 276 54.21 -22.56 33.81
N LEU A 277 53.16 -22.77 33.02
CA LEU A 277 52.73 -21.88 31.98
C LEU A 277 51.52 -21.08 32.47
N ASN A 278 51.64 -19.76 32.44
CA ASN A 278 50.55 -18.84 32.69
C ASN A 278 50.22 -18.08 31.42
N PHE A 279 49.00 -18.16 30.99
CA PHE A 279 48.49 -17.40 29.84
C PHE A 279 47.16 -16.77 30.17
N LYS A 280 46.87 -15.66 29.48
CA LYS A 280 45.59 -14.94 29.50
C LYS A 280 45.00 -15.01 28.12
N GLY A 281 43.77 -15.47 28.02
CA GLY A 281 42.96 -15.39 26.81
C GLY A 281 41.84 -14.37 26.99
N THR A 282 41.54 -13.60 25.97
CA THR A 282 40.41 -12.67 25.90
C THR A 282 39.69 -12.84 24.56
N ASP A 283 38.38 -12.76 24.59
CA ASP A 283 37.51 -12.86 23.46
C ASP A 283 36.20 -12.11 23.77
N ASP A 284 35.52 -11.56 22.78
CA ASP A 284 34.29 -10.80 22.93
C ASP A 284 33.05 -11.66 23.28
N TYR A 285 33.04 -12.95 22.88
CA TYR A 285 31.96 -13.89 23.17
C TYR A 285 32.38 -15.02 24.11
N GLY A 286 33.60 -15.01 24.61
CA GLY A 286 34.13 -15.96 25.56
C GLY A 286 34.91 -17.09 24.94
N LEU A 287 35.77 -17.70 25.78
CA LEU A 287 36.70 -18.76 25.35
C LEU A 287 36.06 -20.13 25.58
N GLY A 288 36.02 -20.97 24.54
CA GLY A 288 35.51 -22.34 24.63
C GLY A 288 36.56 -23.32 25.16
N LYS A 289 37.57 -23.67 24.37
CA LYS A 289 38.63 -24.64 24.69
C LYS A 289 40.00 -24.08 24.30
N ALA A 290 40.96 -24.24 25.18
CA ALA A 290 42.37 -23.94 24.89
C ALA A 290 43.17 -25.26 24.76
N HIS A 291 44.05 -25.31 23.79
CA HIS A 291 44.94 -26.45 23.59
C HIS A 291 46.37 -25.96 23.58
N LEU A 292 47.24 -26.64 24.37
CA LEU A 292 48.66 -26.44 24.32
C LEU A 292 49.28 -27.45 23.34
N ILE A 293 49.89 -26.95 22.26
CA ILE A 293 50.64 -27.75 21.33
C ILE A 293 52.14 -27.48 21.59
N TYR A 294 52.90 -28.54 21.90
CA TYR A 294 54.32 -28.42 22.14
C TYR A 294 55.10 -29.47 21.35
N SER A 295 56.38 -29.18 21.06
CA SER A 295 57.30 -30.12 20.44
C SER A 295 58.58 -30.20 21.25
N VAL A 296 59.14 -31.39 21.33
CA VAL A 296 60.44 -31.61 21.99
C VAL A 296 61.43 -32.01 20.90
N LYS A 297 62.44 -31.16 20.68
CA LYS A 297 63.59 -31.52 19.81
C LYS A 297 64.68 -32.07 20.70
N ARG A 298 65.10 -33.28 20.42
CA ARG A 298 66.29 -33.89 21.02
C ARG A 298 67.43 -33.80 20.00
N ASP A 299 68.49 -33.08 20.39
CA ASP A 299 69.71 -33.20 19.59
C ASP A 299 70.25 -34.61 19.79
N GLU A 300 70.40 -35.36 18.71
CA GLU A 300 71.15 -36.62 18.74
C GLU A 300 72.55 -36.27 19.16
N ALA A 301 72.93 -36.73 20.33
CA ALA A 301 74.30 -36.62 20.78
C ALA A 301 75.24 -37.36 19.77
N LYS A 302 76.14 -36.61 19.14
CA LYS A 302 77.23 -37.19 18.33
C LYS A 302 78.19 -37.98 19.19
#